data_bf95421c3d963292e1bbe0541b86b22f
#
_entry.id   bf95421c3d963292e1bbe0541b86b22f
#
_cell.length_a   1.000
_cell.length_b   1.000
_cell.length_c   1.000
_cell.angle_alpha   90.00
_cell.angle_beta   90.00
_cell.angle_gamma   90.00
#
_symmetry.space_group_name_H-M   'P 1'
#
loop_
_entity.id
_entity.type
_entity.pdbx_description
1 polymer ?
#
loop_
_entity_poly.entity_id
_entity_poly.type
_entity_poly.pdbx_seq_one_letter_code
_entity_poly.pdbx_strand_id
1 'polypeptide(L)'
;MWETAEPQTLDEIRDWYRNLLDALVQQRATIKDAIRKDLAVSSRYLGMTETEVDERYDADRRELDRLTMLNLVASVEGTIKQDYHRRIHKRLRDPLSKAYQKWHATLSHKKRQRPDFDEQGILELLKKSEWVDRHVIGQFRVCLPTRHWVGHGRYWNRPLEINKLDPDEVYDRAQALLTALPI
;
A
#
# COMPACT_ATOMS: atom_id res chain seq x y z
N MET A 1 15.99 11.27 13.55
CA MET A 1 16.09 10.12 12.62
C MET A 1 14.84 9.90 11.76
N TRP A 2 13.68 10.50 12.08
CA TRP A 2 12.45 10.43 11.27
C TRP A 2 12.35 11.54 10.21
N GLU A 3 13.11 12.63 10.37
CA GLU A 3 13.06 13.81 9.49
C GLU A 3 13.76 13.61 8.12
N THR A 4 14.52 12.52 7.96
CA THR A 4 15.28 12.23 6.73
C THR A 4 14.67 11.08 5.91
N ALA A 5 13.59 10.45 6.36
CA ALA A 5 12.93 9.40 5.61
C ALA A 5 11.91 10.03 4.65
N GLU A 6 12.09 9.80 3.37
CA GLU A 6 11.12 10.19 2.33
C GLU A 6 10.35 8.94 1.91
N PRO A 7 9.10 8.76 2.35
CA PRO A 7 8.28 7.68 1.83
C PRO A 7 8.01 7.93 0.34
N GLN A 8 7.98 6.86 -0.46
CA GLN A 8 7.52 6.96 -1.84
C GLN A 8 6.12 7.57 -1.85
N THR A 9 5.87 8.47 -2.78
CA THR A 9 4.54 9.02 -3.00
C THR A 9 3.61 7.98 -3.64
N LEU A 10 2.30 8.18 -3.51
CA LEU A 10 1.33 7.30 -4.14
C LEU A 10 1.46 7.31 -5.67
N ASP A 11 1.76 8.48 -6.26
CA ASP A 11 1.95 8.63 -7.70
C ASP A 11 3.19 7.88 -8.20
N GLU A 12 4.33 7.97 -7.50
CA GLU A 12 5.53 7.20 -7.85
C GLU A 12 5.29 5.69 -7.81
N ILE A 13 4.53 5.20 -6.81
CA ILE A 13 4.17 3.78 -6.70
C ILE A 13 3.27 3.37 -7.86
N ARG A 14 2.27 4.19 -8.20
CA ARG A 14 1.35 3.94 -9.32
C ARG A 14 2.07 3.94 -10.66
N ASP A 15 2.96 4.89 -10.90
CA ASP A 15 3.73 4.98 -12.14
C ASP A 15 4.69 3.80 -12.28
N TRP A 16 5.35 3.39 -11.20
CA TRP A 16 6.16 2.18 -11.16
C TRP A 16 5.33 0.92 -11.49
N TYR A 17 4.14 0.79 -10.90
CA TYR A 17 3.23 -0.31 -11.17
C TYR A 17 2.83 -0.37 -12.65
N ARG A 18 2.41 0.75 -13.23
CA ARG A 18 1.99 0.84 -14.63
C ARG A 18 3.12 0.46 -15.58
N ASN A 19 4.31 0.99 -15.35
CA ASN A 19 5.49 0.67 -16.15
C ASN A 19 5.81 -0.84 -16.12
N LEU A 20 5.72 -1.49 -14.96
CA LEU A 20 5.95 -2.93 -14.85
C LEU A 20 4.83 -3.75 -15.48
N LEU A 21 3.58 -3.32 -15.35
CA LEU A 21 2.44 -3.98 -15.97
C LEU A 21 2.56 -3.95 -17.50
N ASP A 22 2.91 -2.80 -18.07
CA ASP A 22 3.16 -2.65 -19.50
C ASP A 22 4.31 -3.55 -19.98
N ALA A 23 5.40 -3.62 -19.23
CA ALA A 23 6.52 -4.50 -19.52
C ALA A 23 6.11 -5.99 -19.50
N LEU A 24 5.29 -6.41 -18.53
CA LEU A 24 4.76 -7.78 -18.47
C LEU A 24 3.85 -8.10 -19.67
N VAL A 25 2.98 -7.17 -20.07
CA VAL A 25 2.10 -7.32 -21.24
C VAL A 25 2.92 -7.46 -22.51
N GLN A 26 3.92 -6.60 -22.72
CA GLN A 26 4.82 -6.67 -23.89
C GLN A 26 5.63 -7.97 -23.90
N GLN A 27 6.18 -8.38 -22.76
CA GLN A 27 6.92 -9.63 -22.64
C GLN A 27 6.05 -10.82 -23.00
N ARG A 28 4.83 -10.91 -22.47
CA ARG A 28 3.85 -11.97 -22.82
C ARG A 28 3.61 -12.03 -24.32
N ALA A 29 3.32 -10.89 -24.95
CA ALA A 29 3.05 -10.81 -26.38
C ALA A 29 4.25 -11.28 -27.21
N THR A 30 5.46 -10.83 -26.88
CA THR A 30 6.71 -11.20 -27.56
C THR A 30 6.98 -12.70 -27.47
N ILE A 31 6.80 -13.31 -26.29
CA ILE A 31 7.05 -14.73 -26.07
C ILE A 31 6.04 -15.58 -26.86
N LYS A 32 4.75 -15.22 -26.82
CA LYS A 32 3.71 -15.93 -27.57
C LYS A 32 3.95 -15.84 -29.09
N ASP A 33 4.37 -14.69 -29.60
CA ASP A 33 4.73 -14.53 -30.99
C ASP A 33 5.94 -15.40 -31.40
N ALA A 34 6.96 -15.45 -30.53
CA ALA A 34 8.13 -16.30 -30.75
C ALA A 34 7.76 -17.81 -30.80
N ILE A 35 6.90 -18.26 -29.86
CA ILE A 35 6.40 -19.65 -29.84
C ILE A 35 5.64 -19.98 -31.12
N ARG A 36 4.73 -19.10 -31.58
CA ARG A 36 3.98 -19.31 -32.83
C ARG A 36 4.87 -19.42 -34.07
N LYS A 37 5.99 -18.71 -34.07
CA LYS A 37 6.94 -18.66 -35.19
C LYS A 37 8.07 -19.66 -35.05
N ASP A 38 8.04 -20.54 -34.06
CA ASP A 38 9.11 -21.50 -33.74
C ASP A 38 10.49 -20.83 -33.60
N LEU A 39 10.51 -19.63 -33.01
CA LEU A 39 11.72 -18.86 -32.71
C LEU A 39 12.25 -19.17 -31.30
N ALA A 40 13.54 -18.95 -31.13
CA ALA A 40 14.17 -19.13 -29.81
C ALA A 40 13.56 -18.22 -28.76
N VAL A 41 13.21 -18.80 -27.61
CA VAL A 41 12.78 -18.10 -26.40
C VAL A 41 13.82 -18.25 -25.29
N SER A 42 13.79 -17.39 -24.28
CA SER A 42 14.69 -17.56 -23.14
C SER A 42 14.45 -18.91 -22.44
N SER A 43 15.47 -19.43 -21.76
CA SER A 43 15.42 -20.72 -21.06
C SER A 43 14.23 -20.84 -20.09
N ARG A 44 13.77 -19.74 -19.54
CA ARG A 44 12.61 -19.66 -18.64
C ARG A 44 11.28 -20.08 -19.30
N TYR A 45 11.18 -19.97 -20.62
CA TYR A 45 9.98 -20.25 -21.41
C TYR A 45 10.15 -21.41 -22.39
N LEU A 46 11.30 -22.08 -22.35
CA LEU A 46 11.60 -23.18 -23.24
C LEU A 46 10.62 -24.35 -23.06
N GLY A 47 9.98 -24.77 -24.13
CA GLY A 47 9.01 -25.86 -24.11
C GLY A 47 7.62 -25.48 -23.59
N MET A 48 7.37 -24.22 -23.24
CA MET A 48 6.05 -23.76 -22.85
C MET A 48 5.11 -23.60 -24.04
N THR A 49 3.84 -23.91 -23.82
CA THR A 49 2.73 -23.55 -24.70
C THR A 49 2.28 -22.12 -24.47
N GLU A 50 1.51 -21.53 -25.38
CA GLU A 50 0.93 -20.20 -25.20
C GLU A 50 0.04 -20.11 -23.93
N THR A 51 -0.67 -21.18 -23.60
CA THR A 51 -1.52 -21.25 -22.40
C THR A 51 -0.67 -21.18 -21.12
N GLU A 52 0.44 -21.92 -21.05
CA GLU A 52 1.35 -21.89 -19.90
C GLU A 52 2.02 -20.51 -19.73
N VAL A 53 2.30 -19.82 -20.86
CA VAL A 53 2.77 -18.42 -20.83
C VAL A 53 1.69 -17.49 -20.25
N ASP A 54 0.41 -17.68 -20.60
CA ASP A 54 -0.71 -16.91 -20.06
C ASP A 54 -0.89 -17.15 -18.56
N GLU A 55 -0.85 -18.40 -18.12
CA GLU A 55 -0.95 -18.76 -16.69
C GLU A 55 0.18 -18.13 -15.87
N ARG A 56 1.40 -18.14 -16.41
CA ARG A 56 2.54 -17.53 -15.77
C ARG A 56 2.41 -16.01 -15.70
N TYR A 57 1.99 -15.36 -16.78
CA TYR A 57 1.70 -13.93 -16.80
C TYR A 57 0.68 -13.57 -15.73
N ASP A 58 -0.41 -14.33 -15.61
CA ASP A 58 -1.45 -14.08 -14.61
C ASP A 58 -0.92 -14.26 -13.19
N ALA A 59 -0.01 -15.19 -12.96
CA ALA A 59 0.64 -15.36 -11.67
C ALA A 59 1.56 -14.17 -11.32
N ASP A 60 2.41 -13.75 -12.26
CA ASP A 60 3.35 -12.63 -12.11
C ASP A 60 2.57 -11.31 -11.92
N ARG A 61 1.47 -11.09 -12.65
CA ARG A 61 0.57 -9.95 -12.50
C ARG A 61 -0.08 -9.92 -11.12
N ARG A 62 -0.68 -11.03 -10.69
CA ARG A 62 -1.27 -11.09 -9.34
C ARG A 62 -0.28 -10.79 -8.23
N GLU A 63 0.98 -11.17 -8.42
CA GLU A 63 2.02 -10.85 -7.45
C GLU A 63 2.38 -9.37 -7.48
N LEU A 64 2.51 -8.78 -8.67
CA LEU A 64 2.73 -7.35 -8.84
C LEU A 64 1.60 -6.52 -8.20
N ASP A 65 0.33 -6.90 -8.41
CA ASP A 65 -0.82 -6.25 -7.81
C ASP A 65 -0.73 -6.25 -6.28
N ARG A 66 -0.37 -7.40 -5.67
CA ARG A 66 -0.24 -7.53 -4.21
C ARG A 66 0.87 -6.66 -3.63
N LEU A 67 2.03 -6.66 -4.27
CA LEU A 67 3.18 -5.84 -3.83
C LEU A 67 2.88 -4.36 -3.97
N THR A 68 2.17 -3.96 -5.02
CA THR A 68 1.74 -2.58 -5.21
C THR A 68 0.76 -2.15 -4.13
N MET A 69 -0.26 -2.95 -3.84
CA MET A 69 -1.20 -2.66 -2.75
C MET A 69 -0.50 -2.56 -1.39
N LEU A 70 0.48 -3.44 -1.12
CA LEU A 70 1.30 -3.35 0.10
C LEU A 70 2.04 -2.01 0.17
N ASN A 71 2.70 -1.60 -0.92
CA ASN A 71 3.47 -0.37 -0.97
C ASN A 71 2.58 0.87 -0.81
N LEU A 72 1.41 0.91 -1.45
CA LEU A 72 0.44 2.01 -1.31
C LEU A 72 0.00 2.18 0.15
N VAL A 73 -0.38 1.10 0.81
CA VAL A 73 -0.80 1.14 2.23
C VAL A 73 0.37 1.53 3.14
N ALA A 74 1.57 1.01 2.89
CA ALA A 74 2.77 1.34 3.67
C ALA A 74 3.18 2.81 3.50
N SER A 75 3.04 3.38 2.29
CA SER A 75 3.28 4.80 2.02
C SER A 75 2.35 5.70 2.84
N VAL A 76 1.05 5.41 2.85
CA VAL A 76 0.07 6.15 3.67
C VAL A 76 0.42 6.06 5.16
N GLU A 77 0.70 4.84 5.65
CA GLU A 77 1.10 4.65 7.06
C GLU A 77 2.36 5.46 7.39
N GLY A 78 3.37 5.42 6.51
CA GLY A 78 4.61 6.17 6.66
C GLY A 78 4.37 7.68 6.72
N THR A 79 3.62 8.22 5.77
CA THR A 79 3.29 9.65 5.66
C THR A 79 2.55 10.16 6.91
N ILE A 80 1.52 9.44 7.34
CA ILE A 80 0.73 9.83 8.52
C ILE A 80 1.55 9.71 9.81
N LYS A 81 2.38 8.68 9.96
CA LYS A 81 3.29 8.55 11.11
C LYS A 81 4.35 9.63 11.14
N GLN A 82 4.89 10.04 9.99
CA GLN A 82 5.83 11.16 9.91
C GLN A 82 5.17 12.46 10.31
N ASP A 83 3.96 12.75 9.81
CA ASP A 83 3.21 13.93 10.21
C ASP A 83 2.94 13.95 11.72
N TYR A 84 2.50 12.82 12.29
CA TYR A 84 2.33 12.67 13.73
C TYR A 84 3.62 13.01 14.49
N HIS A 85 4.75 12.41 14.14
CA HIS A 85 6.02 12.67 14.82
C HIS A 85 6.48 14.12 14.65
N ARG A 86 6.33 14.70 13.45
CA ARG A 86 6.63 16.11 13.18
C ARG A 86 5.83 17.04 14.10
N ARG A 87 4.50 16.80 14.24
CA ARG A 87 3.61 17.60 15.07
C ARG A 87 3.94 17.50 16.56
N ILE A 88 4.28 16.31 17.05
CA ILE A 88 4.72 16.08 18.42
C ILE A 88 6.06 16.78 18.69
N HIS A 89 7.05 16.57 17.83
CA HIS A 89 8.40 17.12 18.02
C HIS A 89 8.42 18.65 17.93
N LYS A 90 7.77 19.22 16.92
CA LYS A 90 7.68 20.67 16.75
C LYS A 90 6.64 21.34 17.67
N ARG A 91 5.92 20.58 18.47
CA ARG A 91 4.88 21.08 19.40
C ARG A 91 3.89 22.03 18.71
N LEU A 92 3.42 21.65 17.52
CA LEU A 92 2.49 22.47 16.76
C LEU A 92 1.19 22.69 17.57
N ARG A 93 0.52 23.82 17.34
CA ARG A 93 -0.59 24.29 18.19
C ARG A 93 -1.96 24.19 17.53
N ASP A 94 -2.03 23.73 16.30
CA ASP A 94 -3.30 23.48 15.62
C ASP A 94 -4.10 22.38 16.35
N PRO A 95 -5.41 22.31 16.14
CA PRO A 95 -6.25 21.38 16.85
C PRO A 95 -5.87 19.91 16.69
N LEU A 96 -5.47 19.45 15.47
CA LEU A 96 -5.02 18.08 15.24
C LEU A 96 -3.76 17.77 16.06
N SER A 97 -2.80 18.71 16.07
CA SER A 97 -1.58 18.58 16.88
C SER A 97 -1.87 18.48 18.37
N LYS A 98 -2.85 19.25 18.87
CA LYS A 98 -3.30 19.13 20.27
C LYS A 98 -3.93 17.76 20.57
N ALA A 99 -4.72 17.22 19.64
CA ALA A 99 -5.29 15.87 19.77
C ALA A 99 -4.18 14.81 19.82
N TYR A 100 -3.20 14.91 18.92
CA TYR A 100 -2.03 14.02 18.90
C TYR A 100 -1.21 14.12 20.19
N GLN A 101 -0.95 15.34 20.70
CA GLN A 101 -0.20 15.55 21.96
C GLN A 101 -0.92 14.94 23.16
N LYS A 102 -2.25 15.15 23.26
CA LYS A 102 -3.08 14.55 24.32
C LYS A 102 -3.01 13.03 24.28
N TRP A 103 -3.17 12.44 23.10
CA TRP A 103 -3.07 10.99 22.93
C TRP A 103 -1.66 10.47 23.20
N HIS A 104 -0.61 11.15 22.69
CA HIS A 104 0.78 10.81 22.93
C HIS A 104 1.11 10.72 24.42
N ALA A 105 0.56 11.64 25.23
CA ALA A 105 0.77 11.64 26.68
C ALA A 105 0.23 10.37 27.37
N THR A 106 -0.80 9.71 26.80
CA THR A 106 -1.38 8.47 27.35
C THR A 106 -0.60 7.21 26.96
N LEU A 107 0.30 7.30 25.98
CA LEU A 107 1.02 6.14 25.47
C LEU A 107 2.19 5.75 26.36
N SER A 108 2.49 4.43 26.43
CA SER A 108 3.73 3.94 27.01
C SER A 108 4.95 4.42 26.20
N HIS A 109 6.14 4.43 26.81
CA HIS A 109 7.38 4.87 26.14
C HIS A 109 7.61 4.16 24.79
N LYS A 110 7.43 2.83 24.72
CA LYS A 110 7.57 2.05 23.49
C LYS A 110 6.57 2.49 22.41
N LYS A 111 5.30 2.71 22.77
CA LYS A 111 4.26 3.16 21.84
C LYS A 111 4.43 4.61 21.41
N ARG A 112 5.06 5.45 22.20
CA ARG A 112 5.43 6.82 21.78
C ARG A 112 6.44 6.83 20.65
N GLN A 113 7.39 5.90 20.67
CA GLN A 113 8.39 5.77 19.59
C GLN A 113 7.82 5.11 18.33
N ARG A 114 6.94 4.13 18.51
CA ARG A 114 6.31 3.37 17.43
C ARG A 114 4.81 3.26 17.68
N PRO A 115 4.04 4.31 17.37
CA PRO A 115 2.60 4.31 17.58
C PRO A 115 1.93 3.28 16.68
N ASP A 116 0.92 2.61 17.23
CA ASP A 116 0.04 1.76 16.44
C ASP A 116 -0.68 2.62 15.39
N PHE A 117 -0.91 2.05 14.22
CA PHE A 117 -1.54 2.81 13.13
C PHE A 117 -3.05 2.60 13.07
N ASP A 118 -3.52 1.39 13.33
CA ASP A 118 -4.90 0.93 13.08
C ASP A 118 -5.86 1.11 14.29
N GLU A 119 -6.50 0.06 14.78
CA GLU A 119 -7.69 0.07 15.63
C GLU A 119 -7.56 0.80 16.97
N GLN A 120 -6.37 0.80 17.55
CA GLN A 120 -6.07 1.53 18.80
C GLN A 120 -5.03 2.63 18.59
N GLY A 121 -4.78 2.96 17.32
CA GLY A 121 -3.72 3.81 16.87
C GLY A 121 -4.19 5.13 16.29
N ILE A 122 -3.38 5.64 15.37
CA ILE A 122 -3.57 6.96 14.77
C ILE A 122 -4.88 7.06 13.99
N LEU A 123 -5.27 6.02 13.23
CA LEU A 123 -6.52 6.04 12.47
C LEU A 123 -7.76 6.13 13.38
N GLU A 124 -7.74 5.47 14.53
CA GLU A 124 -8.85 5.56 15.48
C GLU A 124 -8.92 6.95 16.13
N LEU A 125 -7.76 7.57 16.40
CA LEU A 125 -7.72 8.95 16.89
C LEU A 125 -8.30 9.92 15.85
N LEU A 126 -7.90 9.80 14.58
CA LEU A 126 -8.43 10.63 13.49
C LEU A 126 -9.95 10.48 13.35
N LYS A 127 -10.46 9.24 13.43
CA LYS A 127 -11.89 8.96 13.38
C LYS A 127 -12.67 9.59 14.56
N LYS A 128 -12.12 9.52 15.77
CA LYS A 128 -12.75 10.08 16.98
C LYS A 128 -12.68 11.61 17.05
N SER A 129 -11.65 12.18 16.48
CA SER A 129 -11.44 13.64 16.46
C SER A 129 -12.23 14.36 15.37
N GLU A 130 -12.96 13.63 14.52
CA GLU A 130 -13.76 14.16 13.40
C GLU A 130 -12.96 14.99 12.37
N TRP A 131 -11.62 14.84 12.35
CA TRP A 131 -10.75 15.52 11.39
C TRP A 131 -10.85 14.96 9.99
N VAL A 132 -11.21 13.70 9.88
CA VAL A 132 -11.43 13.01 8.63
C VAL A 132 -12.79 12.35 8.69
N ASP A 133 -13.54 12.42 7.61
CA ASP A 133 -14.81 11.72 7.49
C ASP A 133 -14.62 10.23 7.84
N ARG A 134 -15.49 9.73 8.73
CA ARG A 134 -15.49 8.34 9.17
C ARG A 134 -15.61 7.36 8.01
N HIS A 135 -16.30 7.75 6.95
CA HIS A 135 -16.43 6.95 5.73
C HIS A 135 -15.09 6.79 5.03
N VAL A 136 -14.32 7.88 4.85
CA VAL A 136 -12.97 7.85 4.24
C VAL A 136 -12.04 6.93 5.01
N ILE A 137 -12.02 7.05 6.35
CA ILE A 137 -11.22 6.14 7.20
C ILE A 137 -11.69 4.70 7.06
N GLY A 138 -13.01 4.47 7.01
CA GLY A 138 -13.60 3.14 6.83
C GLY A 138 -13.19 2.51 5.51
N GLN A 139 -13.23 3.25 4.42
CA GLN A 139 -12.81 2.81 3.09
C GLN A 139 -11.32 2.44 3.06
N PHE A 140 -10.46 3.25 3.66
CA PHE A 140 -9.03 2.92 3.72
C PHE A 140 -8.74 1.71 4.62
N ARG A 141 -9.46 1.54 5.74
CA ARG A 141 -9.29 0.39 6.65
C ARG A 141 -9.48 -0.96 5.97
N VAL A 142 -10.32 -1.03 4.95
CA VAL A 142 -10.51 -2.27 4.16
C VAL A 142 -9.23 -2.70 3.44
N CYS A 143 -8.28 -1.79 3.22
CA CYS A 143 -6.99 -2.08 2.60
C CYS A 143 -5.96 -2.68 3.58
N LEU A 144 -6.10 -2.46 4.89
CA LEU A 144 -5.13 -2.90 5.90
C LEU A 144 -4.93 -4.43 5.99
N PRO A 145 -5.96 -5.28 5.87
CA PRO A 145 -5.78 -6.73 5.84
C PRO A 145 -4.83 -7.20 4.73
N THR A 146 -4.82 -6.53 3.55
CA THR A 146 -3.87 -6.82 2.47
C THR A 146 -2.44 -6.62 2.93
N ARG A 147 -2.16 -5.48 3.56
CA ARG A 147 -0.82 -5.17 4.10
C ARG A 147 -0.39 -6.18 5.15
N HIS A 148 -1.27 -6.55 6.07
CA HIS A 148 -0.95 -7.56 7.08
C HIS A 148 -0.68 -8.93 6.45
N TRP A 149 -1.54 -9.39 5.56
CA TRP A 149 -1.41 -10.69 4.92
C TRP A 149 -0.15 -10.79 4.05
N VAL A 150 0.12 -9.80 3.19
CA VAL A 150 1.31 -9.79 2.33
C VAL A 150 2.58 -9.58 3.15
N GLY A 151 2.58 -8.63 4.09
CA GLY A 151 3.75 -8.27 4.88
C GLY A 151 4.19 -9.35 5.88
N HIS A 152 3.29 -10.25 6.29
CA HIS A 152 3.60 -11.37 7.18
C HIS A 152 3.82 -12.71 6.47
N GLY A 153 4.05 -12.70 5.15
CA GLY A 153 4.45 -13.90 4.42
C GLY A 153 3.31 -14.86 4.07
N ARG A 154 2.05 -14.42 4.15
CA ARG A 154 0.88 -15.16 3.63
C ARG A 154 0.68 -16.54 4.25
N TYR A 155 1.03 -16.73 5.51
CA TYR A 155 0.98 -18.03 6.17
C TYR A 155 -0.42 -18.46 6.64
N TRP A 156 -1.45 -17.60 6.48
CA TRP A 156 -2.85 -17.93 6.74
C TRP A 156 -3.71 -17.77 5.49
N ASN A 157 -4.95 -18.30 5.55
CA ASN A 157 -5.89 -18.18 4.45
C ASN A 157 -6.14 -16.70 4.10
N ARG A 158 -6.13 -16.39 2.80
CA ARG A 158 -6.38 -15.04 2.31
C ARG A 158 -7.79 -14.58 2.70
N PRO A 159 -7.94 -13.43 3.36
CA PRO A 159 -9.25 -12.85 3.63
C PRO A 159 -10.04 -12.60 2.34
N LEU A 160 -11.34 -12.90 2.33
CA LEU A 160 -12.20 -12.77 1.14
C LEU A 160 -12.26 -11.33 0.61
N GLU A 161 -12.17 -10.33 1.51
CA GLU A 161 -12.21 -8.91 1.16
C GLU A 161 -10.99 -8.48 0.32
N ILE A 162 -9.83 -9.09 0.54
CA ILE A 162 -8.61 -8.81 -0.24
C ILE A 162 -8.77 -9.24 -1.70
N ASN A 163 -9.62 -10.21 -2.00
CA ASN A 163 -9.85 -10.69 -3.36
C ASN A 163 -10.61 -9.69 -4.24
N LYS A 164 -11.20 -8.67 -3.65
CA LYS A 164 -12.04 -7.67 -4.34
C LYS A 164 -11.32 -6.36 -4.60
N LEU A 165 -10.14 -6.17 -4.01
CA LEU A 165 -9.35 -4.95 -4.18
C LEU A 165 -8.33 -5.13 -5.30
N ASP A 166 -8.21 -4.10 -6.12
CA ASP A 166 -7.11 -3.91 -7.07
C ASP A 166 -6.22 -2.71 -6.69
N PRO A 167 -5.05 -2.55 -7.32
CA PRO A 167 -4.13 -1.46 -7.02
C PRO A 167 -4.71 -0.06 -7.25
N ASP A 168 -5.54 0.15 -8.27
CA ASP A 168 -6.13 1.46 -8.55
C ASP A 168 -7.16 1.82 -7.47
N GLU A 169 -7.99 0.86 -7.04
CA GLU A 169 -8.93 1.07 -5.93
C GLU A 169 -8.23 1.39 -4.60
N VAL A 170 -7.12 0.69 -4.31
CA VAL A 170 -6.32 0.99 -3.11
C VAL A 170 -5.67 2.36 -3.23
N TYR A 171 -5.18 2.74 -4.42
CA TYR A 171 -4.64 4.07 -4.67
C TYR A 171 -5.68 5.16 -4.41
N ASP A 172 -6.90 5.03 -4.94
CA ASP A 172 -7.97 6.02 -4.77
C ASP A 172 -8.34 6.20 -3.30
N ARG A 173 -8.47 5.12 -2.55
CA ARG A 173 -8.74 5.15 -1.10
C ARG A 173 -7.59 5.77 -0.30
N ALA A 174 -6.36 5.46 -0.67
CA ALA A 174 -5.16 6.03 -0.08
C ALA A 174 -5.07 7.55 -0.32
N GLN A 175 -5.30 7.96 -1.58
CA GLN A 175 -5.30 9.36 -1.99
C GLN A 175 -6.41 10.15 -1.28
N ALA A 176 -7.62 9.60 -1.19
CA ALA A 176 -8.73 10.23 -0.48
C ALA A 176 -8.39 10.48 1.00
N LEU A 177 -7.74 9.50 1.67
CA LEU A 177 -7.33 9.65 3.06
C LEU A 177 -6.26 10.74 3.23
N LEU A 178 -5.20 10.73 2.40
CA LEU A 178 -4.13 11.74 2.51
C LEU A 178 -4.63 13.14 2.17
N THR A 179 -5.51 13.29 1.16
CA THR A 179 -6.10 14.59 0.79
C THR A 179 -7.01 15.15 1.89
N ALA A 180 -7.68 14.29 2.67
CA ALA A 180 -8.53 14.71 3.77
C ALA A 180 -7.75 15.19 5.00
N LEU A 181 -6.44 14.97 5.04
CA LEU A 181 -5.59 15.36 6.17
C LEU A 181 -4.89 16.68 5.90
N PRO A 182 -4.74 17.56 6.91
CA PRO A 182 -3.99 18.81 6.79
C PRO A 182 -2.48 18.55 6.98
N ILE A 183 -1.90 17.71 6.12
CA ILE A 183 -0.48 17.30 6.17
C ILE A 183 0.36 18.02 5.12
#